data_af71682b0c08615c2dae97c48d49cdfd
#
_entry.id   af71682b0c08615c2dae97c48d49cdfd
#
_cell.length_a   1.000
_cell.length_b   1.000
_cell.length_c   1.000
_cell.angle_alpha   90.00
_cell.angle_beta   90.00
_cell.angle_gamma   90.00
#
_symmetry.space_group_name_H-M   'P 1'
#
loop_
_entity.id
_entity.type
_entity.pdbx_description
1 polymer ?
#
loop_
_entity_poly.entity_id
_entity_poly.type
_entity_poly.pdbx_seq_one_letter_code
_entity_poly.pdbx_strand_id
1 'polypeptide(L)'
;MLKTKNYEVKHNGIVVETIPEAYAIIRRLVVGENDMACAYLGVYRSKDLARNYRTIPPIIEKRIDFKVVDRSANDRETAYNIAKTKEIQREFNHSTKTVEEVVVDDRFFGWEDEIEEKING
;
A
#
# COMPACT_ATOMS: atom_id res chain seq x y z
N MET A 1 -10.10 1.38 1.67
CA MET A 1 -8.89 1.18 2.48
C MET A 1 -8.53 -0.29 2.55
N LEU A 2 -7.34 -0.59 3.00
CA LEU A 2 -6.85 -1.94 3.20
C LEU A 2 -6.74 -2.25 4.69
N LYS A 3 -6.81 -3.52 5.06
CA LYS A 3 -6.62 -3.97 6.45
C LYS A 3 -5.76 -5.23 6.50
N THR A 4 -5.07 -5.40 7.61
CA THR A 4 -4.33 -6.62 7.92
C THR A 4 -4.37 -6.90 9.41
N LYS A 5 -4.12 -8.17 9.78
CA LYS A 5 -4.02 -8.60 11.18
C LYS A 5 -2.56 -8.73 11.59
N ASN A 6 -2.29 -8.52 12.87
CA ASN A 6 -0.98 -8.74 13.45
C ASN A 6 0.14 -7.99 12.71
N TYR A 7 -0.09 -6.70 12.45
CA TYR A 7 0.89 -5.85 11.80
C TYR A 7 2.05 -5.53 12.75
N GLU A 8 3.25 -5.86 12.34
CA GLU A 8 4.45 -5.62 13.13
C GLU A 8 5.05 -4.26 12.81
N VAL A 9 5.15 -3.39 13.82
CA VAL A 9 5.89 -2.14 13.73
C VAL A 9 7.33 -2.42 14.11
N LYS A 10 8.25 -2.19 13.16
CA LYS A 10 9.66 -2.45 13.35
C LYS A 10 10.45 -1.15 13.47
N HIS A 11 11.44 -1.14 14.34
CA HIS A 11 12.43 -0.10 14.45
C HIS A 11 13.82 -0.73 14.42
N ASN A 12 14.63 -0.35 13.43
CA ASN A 12 15.94 -0.95 13.17
C ASN A 12 15.91 -2.50 13.10
N GLY A 13 14.88 -3.04 12.44
CA GLY A 13 14.70 -4.48 12.29
C GLY A 13 14.12 -5.20 13.49
N ILE A 14 13.86 -4.49 14.59
CA ILE A 14 13.31 -5.05 15.82
C ILE A 14 11.83 -4.71 15.91
N VAL A 15 11.00 -5.73 16.18
CA VAL A 15 9.56 -5.52 16.39
C VAL A 15 9.38 -4.81 17.74
N VAL A 16 8.86 -3.58 17.69
CA VAL A 16 8.58 -2.78 18.89
C VAL A 16 7.11 -2.82 19.30
N GLU A 17 6.24 -3.18 18.37
CA GLU A 17 4.79 -3.24 18.61
C GLU A 17 4.17 -4.19 17.60
N THR A 18 3.14 -4.93 18.02
CA THR A 18 2.27 -5.69 17.12
C THR A 18 0.86 -5.12 17.24
N ILE A 19 0.34 -4.64 16.12
CA ILE A 19 -1.02 -4.08 16.06
C ILE A 19 -1.97 -5.20 15.64
N PRO A 20 -2.96 -5.55 16.48
CA PRO A 20 -3.87 -6.66 16.17
C PRO A 20 -4.60 -6.50 14.85
N GLU A 21 -4.98 -5.27 14.52
CA GLU A 21 -5.68 -4.95 13.28
C GLU A 21 -5.24 -3.56 12.82
N ALA A 22 -4.56 -3.49 11.70
CA ALA A 22 -4.06 -2.25 11.13
C ALA A 22 -4.79 -1.92 9.83
N TYR A 23 -4.90 -0.63 9.53
CA TYR A 23 -5.61 -0.11 8.36
C TYR A 23 -4.70 0.81 7.55
N ALA A 24 -4.74 0.67 6.23
CA ALA A 24 -4.03 1.54 5.31
C ALA A 24 -5.01 2.31 4.44
N ILE A 25 -4.82 3.61 4.32
CA ILE A 25 -5.66 4.49 3.51
C ILE A 25 -4.79 5.38 2.62
N ILE A 26 -5.28 5.65 1.42
CA ILE A 26 -4.64 6.61 0.54
C ILE A 26 -4.83 8.01 1.12
N ARG A 27 -3.74 8.61 1.55
CA ARG A 27 -3.71 9.97 2.07
C ARG A 27 -3.58 11.01 0.97
N ARG A 28 -2.89 10.64 -0.11
CA ARG A 28 -2.65 11.52 -1.24
C ARG A 28 -2.52 10.68 -2.52
N LEU A 29 -3.16 11.14 -3.57
CA LEU A 29 -3.07 10.54 -4.91
C LEU A 29 -2.66 11.64 -5.88
N VAL A 30 -1.59 11.39 -6.62
CA VAL A 30 -1.09 12.34 -7.62
C VAL A 30 -1.04 11.61 -8.97
N VAL A 31 -1.73 12.18 -9.96
CA VAL A 31 -1.65 11.71 -11.34
C VAL A 31 -0.85 12.74 -12.13
N GLY A 32 0.27 12.32 -12.65
CA GLY A 32 1.18 13.17 -13.41
C GLY A 32 1.06 12.99 -14.91
N GLU A 33 2.05 13.49 -15.63
CA GLU A 33 2.15 13.34 -17.07
C GLU A 33 2.47 11.90 -17.46
N ASN A 34 2.15 11.55 -18.72
CA ASN A 34 2.42 10.21 -19.30
C ASN A 34 1.76 9.06 -18.54
N ASP A 35 0.58 9.31 -17.95
CA ASP A 35 -0.19 8.31 -17.20
C ASP A 35 0.54 7.73 -15.99
N MET A 36 1.61 8.35 -15.54
CA MET A 36 2.29 7.97 -14.31
C MET A 36 1.56 8.56 -13.11
N ALA A 37 1.36 7.73 -12.11
CA ALA A 37 0.70 8.14 -10.87
C ALA A 37 1.45 7.63 -9.64
N CYS A 38 1.23 8.29 -8.53
CA CYS A 38 1.70 7.77 -7.24
C CYS A 38 0.63 7.97 -6.17
N ALA A 39 0.60 7.04 -5.24
CA ALA A 39 -0.27 7.10 -4.07
C ALA A 39 0.57 6.99 -2.80
N TYR A 40 0.21 7.79 -1.81
CA TYR A 40 0.80 7.73 -0.47
C TYR A 40 -0.20 7.07 0.47
N LEU A 41 0.11 5.88 0.94
CA LEU A 41 -0.73 5.14 1.86
C LEU A 41 -0.20 5.25 3.28
N GLY A 42 -1.05 5.69 4.19
CA GLY A 42 -0.73 5.76 5.62
C GLY A 42 -1.31 4.58 6.38
N VAL A 43 -0.53 4.02 7.29
CA VAL A 43 -0.94 2.91 8.15
C VAL A 43 -1.40 3.46 9.50
N TYR A 44 -2.55 3.00 9.96
CA TYR A 44 -3.20 3.45 11.20
C TYR A 44 -3.57 2.27 12.09
N ARG A 45 -3.63 2.52 13.41
CA ARG A 45 -3.96 1.52 14.41
C ARG A 45 -5.44 1.14 14.47
N SER A 46 -6.30 1.96 13.91
CA SER A 46 -7.74 1.69 13.89
C SER A 46 -8.39 2.27 12.64
N LYS A 47 -9.57 1.77 12.34
CA LYS A 47 -10.38 2.25 11.22
C LYS A 47 -10.78 3.71 11.40
N ASP A 48 -11.12 4.11 12.63
CA ASP A 48 -11.50 5.49 12.92
C ASP A 48 -10.33 6.45 12.73
N LEU A 49 -9.13 6.08 13.14
CA LEU A 49 -7.93 6.88 12.91
C LEU A 49 -7.65 7.02 11.40
N ALA A 50 -7.78 5.93 10.66
CA ALA A 50 -7.59 5.96 9.20
C ALA A 50 -8.61 6.87 8.51
N ARG A 51 -9.87 6.84 8.93
CA ARG A 51 -10.91 7.72 8.39
C ARG A 51 -10.61 9.20 8.62
N ASN A 52 -9.91 9.53 9.69
CA ASN A 52 -9.51 10.90 10.03
C ASN A 52 -8.09 11.23 9.56
N TYR A 53 -7.63 10.59 8.49
CA TYR A 53 -6.27 10.70 7.98
C TYR A 53 -5.82 12.13 7.65
N ARG A 54 -6.76 13.02 7.36
CA ARG A 54 -6.44 14.41 7.01
C ARG A 54 -5.89 15.20 8.19
N THR A 55 -6.25 14.83 9.41
CA THR A 55 -5.84 15.49 10.64
C THR A 55 -4.93 14.64 11.50
N ILE A 56 -4.93 13.31 11.30
CA ILE A 56 -4.16 12.37 12.11
C ILE A 56 -2.99 11.83 11.29
N PRO A 57 -1.74 11.96 11.78
CA PRO A 57 -0.58 11.39 11.11
C PRO A 57 -0.59 9.87 11.19
N PRO A 58 -0.08 9.17 10.17
CA PRO A 58 0.03 7.72 10.18
C PRO A 58 1.21 7.25 11.04
N ILE A 59 1.21 5.95 11.38
CA ILE A 59 2.36 5.29 12.00
C ILE A 59 3.53 5.26 10.99
N ILE A 60 3.21 4.93 9.75
CA ILE A 60 4.15 4.89 8.64
C ILE A 60 3.41 5.27 7.36
N GLU A 61 4.11 5.90 6.43
CA GLU A 61 3.57 6.22 5.11
C GLU A 61 4.43 5.56 4.06
N LYS A 62 3.79 4.87 3.10
CA LYS A 62 4.46 4.22 1.96
C LYS A 62 3.97 4.83 0.66
N ARG A 63 4.92 5.11 -0.23
CA ARG A 63 4.64 5.59 -1.58
C ARG A 63 4.58 4.41 -2.54
N ILE A 64 3.57 4.41 -3.40
CA ILE A 64 3.39 3.42 -4.46
C ILE A 64 3.30 4.15 -5.78
N ASP A 65 4.18 3.79 -6.71
CA ASP A 65 4.18 4.31 -8.07
C ASP A 65 3.50 3.30 -9.00
N PHE A 66 2.64 3.79 -9.87
CA PHE A 66 1.93 2.94 -10.82
C PHE A 66 1.60 3.71 -12.11
N LYS A 67 1.31 2.94 -13.16
CA LYS A 67 0.87 3.50 -14.43
C LYS A 67 -0.64 3.36 -14.55
N VAL A 68 -1.31 4.45 -14.93
CA VAL A 68 -2.74 4.43 -15.22
C VAL A 68 -2.92 3.83 -16.60
N VAL A 69 -3.43 2.60 -16.68
CA VAL A 69 -3.62 1.86 -17.93
C VAL A 69 -5.01 2.05 -18.48
N ASP A 70 -5.99 2.18 -17.60
CA ASP A 70 -7.39 2.35 -17.94
C ASP A 70 -7.95 3.60 -17.26
N ARG A 71 -8.21 4.64 -18.08
CA ARG A 71 -8.73 5.91 -17.57
C ARG A 71 -10.21 5.84 -17.16
N SER A 72 -10.91 4.78 -17.53
CA SER A 72 -12.28 4.56 -17.09
C SER A 72 -12.34 3.97 -15.67
N ALA A 73 -11.25 3.39 -15.19
CA ALA A 73 -11.17 2.85 -13.86
C ALA A 73 -10.99 3.96 -12.81
N ASN A 74 -11.44 3.68 -11.58
CA ASN A 74 -11.22 4.57 -10.45
C ASN A 74 -9.75 4.48 -10.02
N ASP A 75 -9.04 5.61 -10.06
CA ASP A 75 -7.61 5.67 -9.75
C ASP A 75 -7.28 5.21 -8.32
N ARG A 76 -8.14 5.52 -7.36
CA ARG A 76 -7.97 5.07 -5.97
C ARG A 76 -8.09 3.56 -5.85
N GLU A 77 -9.08 2.97 -6.50
CA GLU A 77 -9.27 1.52 -6.53
C GLU A 77 -8.08 0.83 -7.20
N THR A 78 -7.61 1.37 -8.32
CA THR A 78 -6.42 0.89 -9.02
C THR A 78 -5.19 0.93 -8.10
N ALA A 79 -4.99 2.02 -7.37
CA ALA A 79 -3.87 2.16 -6.44
C ALA A 79 -3.93 1.12 -5.32
N TYR A 80 -5.10 0.88 -4.73
CA TYR A 80 -5.25 -0.16 -3.71
C TYR A 80 -4.99 -1.55 -4.26
N ASN A 81 -5.45 -1.85 -5.47
CA ASN A 81 -5.21 -3.15 -6.09
C ASN A 81 -3.73 -3.39 -6.36
N ILE A 82 -3.02 -2.38 -6.84
CA ILE A 82 -1.58 -2.45 -7.05
C ILE A 82 -0.83 -2.59 -5.72
N ALA A 83 -1.25 -1.86 -4.69
CA ALA A 83 -0.66 -1.94 -3.36
C ALA A 83 -0.67 -3.35 -2.77
N LYS A 84 -1.68 -4.14 -3.08
CA LYS A 84 -1.81 -5.52 -2.62
C LYS A 84 -0.93 -6.52 -3.37
N THR A 85 -0.33 -6.11 -4.49
CA THR A 85 0.53 -6.98 -5.29
C THR A 85 1.99 -6.88 -4.84
N LYS A 86 2.75 -7.94 -5.08
CA LYS A 86 4.19 -7.92 -4.89
C LYS A 86 4.86 -7.13 -6.01
N GLU A 87 5.82 -6.29 -5.66
CA GLU A 87 6.69 -5.69 -6.65
C GLU A 87 7.80 -6.66 -6.98
N ILE A 88 7.83 -7.11 -8.23
CA ILE A 88 8.83 -8.06 -8.73
C ILE A 88 9.76 -7.31 -9.66
N GLN A 89 11.06 -7.39 -9.40
CA GLN A 89 12.10 -6.87 -10.25
C GLN A 89 12.89 -8.02 -10.84
N ARG A 90 13.25 -7.90 -12.12
CA ARG A 90 14.11 -8.90 -12.79
C ARG A 90 15.56 -8.48 -12.66
N GLU A 91 16.37 -9.36 -12.08
CA GLU A 91 17.80 -9.14 -11.92
C GLU A 91 18.59 -10.24 -12.64
N PHE A 92 19.69 -9.85 -13.27
CA PHE A 92 20.61 -10.81 -13.88
C PHE A 92 21.55 -11.36 -12.81
N ASN A 93 21.51 -12.69 -12.63
CA ASN A 93 22.44 -13.38 -11.73
C ASN A 93 23.70 -13.77 -12.49
N HIS A 94 24.81 -13.12 -12.19
CA HIS A 94 26.10 -13.36 -12.87
C HIS A 94 26.70 -14.74 -12.57
N SER A 95 26.35 -15.35 -11.44
CA SER A 95 26.82 -16.69 -11.06
C SER A 95 26.14 -17.80 -11.86
N THR A 96 24.84 -17.69 -12.08
CA THR A 96 24.04 -18.68 -12.82
C THR A 96 23.84 -18.30 -14.27
N LYS A 97 24.13 -17.04 -14.64
CA LYS A 97 23.88 -16.44 -15.98
C LYS A 97 22.41 -16.52 -16.40
N THR A 98 21.53 -16.39 -15.42
CA THR A 98 20.06 -16.40 -15.63
C THR A 98 19.44 -15.10 -15.13
N VAL A 99 18.27 -14.79 -15.67
CA VAL A 99 17.43 -13.70 -15.16
C VAL A 99 16.53 -14.27 -14.08
N GLU A 100 16.61 -13.72 -12.88
CA GLU A 100 15.81 -14.13 -11.73
C GLU A 100 14.81 -13.05 -11.36
N GLU A 101 13.64 -13.48 -10.90
CA GLU A 101 12.63 -12.59 -10.34
C GLU A 101 12.91 -12.40 -8.85
N VAL A 102 13.10 -11.14 -8.44
CA VAL A 102 13.36 -10.78 -7.05
C VAL A 102 12.21 -9.91 -6.55
N VAL A 103 11.66 -10.26 -5.40
CA VAL A 103 10.65 -9.45 -4.73
C VAL A 103 11.36 -8.27 -4.06
N VAL A 104 11.09 -7.06 -4.55
CA VAL A 104 11.76 -5.84 -4.06
C VAL A 104 11.06 -5.28 -2.83
N ASP A 105 9.73 -5.29 -2.82
CA ASP A 105 8.92 -4.76 -1.72
C ASP A 105 7.60 -5.51 -1.65
N ASP A 106 7.29 -6.06 -0.49
CA ASP A 106 6.01 -6.72 -0.25
C ASP A 106 4.88 -5.72 0.00
N ARG A 107 5.21 -4.45 0.23
CA ARG A 107 4.24 -3.37 0.42
C ARG A 107 3.07 -3.81 1.32
N PHE A 108 1.89 -3.88 0.70
CA PHE A 108 0.65 -4.31 1.34
C PHE A 108 0.19 -5.68 0.83
N PHE A 109 1.14 -6.51 0.39
CA PHE A 109 0.82 -7.85 -0.08
C PHE A 109 0.15 -8.66 1.03
N GLY A 110 -0.96 -9.29 0.70
CA GLY A 110 -1.74 -10.06 1.66
C GLY A 110 -2.74 -9.24 2.49
N TRP A 111 -2.72 -7.92 2.36
CA TRP A 111 -3.76 -7.08 2.97
C TRP A 111 -5.08 -7.27 2.24
N GLU A 112 -6.17 -7.15 2.98
CA GLU A 112 -7.53 -7.31 2.46
C GLU A 112 -8.21 -5.96 2.28
N ASP A 113 -9.19 -5.91 1.37
CA ASP A 113 -10.02 -4.74 1.23
C ASP A 113 -10.95 -4.60 2.43
N GLU A 114 -10.98 -3.42 3.04
CA GLU A 114 -11.98 -3.05 4.01
C GLU A 114 -13.11 -2.31 3.29
N ILE A 115 -14.28 -2.94 3.27
CA ILE A 115 -15.47 -2.34 2.67
C ILE A 115 -16.02 -1.32 3.65
N GLU A 116 -16.01 -0.04 3.25
CA GLU A 116 -16.73 0.99 3.98
C GLU A 116 -18.20 0.89 3.62
N GLU A 117 -19.02 0.54 4.62
CA GLU A 117 -20.44 0.66 4.45
C GLU A 117 -20.80 2.13 4.23
N LYS A 118 -21.33 2.44 3.06
CA LYS A 118 -21.95 3.74 2.86
C LYS A 118 -23.20 3.77 3.71
N ILE A 119 -23.15 4.54 4.77
CA ILE A 119 -24.35 4.87 5.51
C ILE A 119 -25.19 5.75 4.58
N ASN A 120 -26.16 5.14 3.96
CA ASN A 120 -27.17 5.89 3.24
C ASN A 120 -28.05 6.56 4.28
N GLY A 121 -27.66 7.76 4.63
CA GLY A 121 -28.55 8.63 5.39
C GLY A 121 -29.50 9.33 4.47
#